data_6e8a27ffe90ae3297602b68c6fd7b1e5
#
_entry.id   6e8a27ffe90ae3297602b68c6fd7b1e5
#
_cell.length_a   1.000
_cell.length_b   1.000
_cell.length_c   1.000
_cell.angle_alpha   90.00
_cell.angle_beta   90.00
_cell.angle_gamma   90.00
#
_symmetry.space_group_name_H-M   'P 1'
#
loop_
_entity.id
_entity.type
_entity.pdbx_description
1 polymer ?
#
loop_
_entity_poly.entity_id
_entity_poly.type
_entity_poly.pdbx_seq_one_letter_code
_entity_poly.pdbx_strand_id
1 'polypeptide(L)'
;MNNIEEIKTLNSYQQEAVLDESPACLVNANVGSGKTTVLIEKVRHLHEKKQVSYEKMAVLTFTNKAADEIAERLSRKEAELTEEELWGFGTFHSVALRILRRFLPEKAEDGTKLEEWNREFTVITPEDEMEMVLAIAKEGGYKIKYQNRLKKRMEEDYAAYRKGRTQGKYKDDLFRVFPLLEKAKRQQNKMSFADLLEEGTQVAKEQEEVLDLKWIIVDEVQDSDEKQLKFLEALKGTQTHFFAVGDPNQVIYSWRGTGPNMFFLIKHRFGAKELTLPVNYRSDEVILEAANRFLQFGGKIEGSGERGEKILVRNHYDPFIEAEYLTERIRELHEQGLPYREI
;
A
#
# COMPACT_ATOMS: atom_id res chain seq x y z
N MET A 1 -11.04 -14.48 27.78
CA MET A 1 -9.87 -15.10 28.46
C MET A 1 -8.71 -15.42 27.51
N ASN A 2 -8.95 -15.67 26.21
CA ASN A 2 -7.90 -16.16 25.28
C ASN A 2 -6.80 -15.14 24.88
N ASN A 3 -7.05 -13.85 24.93
CA ASN A 3 -6.13 -12.84 24.38
C ASN A 3 -4.93 -12.49 25.29
N ILE A 4 -5.05 -12.68 26.60
CA ILE A 4 -3.89 -12.52 27.51
C ILE A 4 -2.87 -13.66 27.30
N GLU A 5 -3.34 -14.83 26.86
CA GLU A 5 -2.46 -15.96 26.51
C GLU A 5 -1.73 -15.75 25.19
N GLU A 6 -2.34 -15.10 24.19
CA GLU A 6 -1.70 -14.86 22.88
C GLU A 6 -0.66 -13.73 22.92
N ILE A 7 -0.94 -12.62 23.61
CA ILE A 7 0.11 -11.61 23.84
C ILE A 7 1.30 -12.22 24.60
N LYS A 8 1.08 -13.20 25.46
CA LYS A 8 2.17 -13.93 26.14
C LYS A 8 3.01 -14.80 25.20
N THR A 9 2.52 -15.15 24.01
CA THR A 9 3.32 -15.87 23.00
C THR A 9 4.22 -14.94 22.19
N LEU A 10 3.96 -13.64 22.20
CA LEU A 10 4.80 -12.62 21.56
C LEU A 10 6.11 -12.44 22.37
N ASN A 11 7.21 -12.16 21.67
CA ASN A 11 8.43 -11.73 22.34
C ASN A 11 8.30 -10.31 22.95
N SER A 12 9.28 -9.90 23.76
CA SER A 12 9.23 -8.59 24.45
C SER A 12 9.14 -7.40 23.50
N TYR A 13 9.83 -7.44 22.34
CA TYR A 13 9.80 -6.39 21.32
C TYR A 13 8.43 -6.30 20.64
N GLN A 14 7.85 -7.45 20.31
CA GLN A 14 6.50 -7.52 19.74
C GLN A 14 5.45 -7.04 20.73
N GLN A 15 5.57 -7.43 22.01
CA GLN A 15 4.68 -6.96 23.08
C GLN A 15 4.78 -5.45 23.26
N GLU A 16 6.00 -4.89 23.28
CA GLU A 16 6.20 -3.44 23.37
C GLU A 16 5.48 -2.71 22.23
N ALA A 17 5.61 -3.19 21.00
CA ALA A 17 4.97 -2.59 19.83
C ALA A 17 3.43 -2.68 19.89
N VAL A 18 2.87 -3.83 20.30
CA VAL A 18 1.42 -4.01 20.44
C VAL A 18 0.85 -3.10 21.53
N LEU A 19 1.54 -2.95 22.64
CA LEU A 19 1.08 -2.17 23.79
C LEU A 19 1.40 -0.67 23.71
N ASP A 20 2.19 -0.22 22.74
CA ASP A 20 2.55 1.19 22.60
C ASP A 20 1.33 2.06 22.31
N GLU A 21 1.13 3.12 23.09
CA GLU A 21 0.03 4.08 22.97
C GLU A 21 0.52 5.49 22.60
N SER A 22 1.73 5.60 22.07
CA SER A 22 2.25 6.89 21.59
C SER A 22 1.32 7.49 20.53
N PRO A 23 1.22 8.82 20.43
CA PRO A 23 0.42 9.48 19.36
C PRO A 23 0.82 9.06 17.95
N ALA A 24 2.09 8.69 17.76
CA ALA A 24 2.59 8.07 16.53
C ALA A 24 3.71 7.09 16.88
N CYS A 25 3.63 5.87 16.35
CA CYS A 25 4.61 4.81 16.49
C CYS A 25 4.96 4.22 15.12
N LEU A 26 6.24 4.05 14.85
CA LEU A 26 6.75 3.43 13.63
C LEU A 26 7.62 2.24 14.02
N VAL A 27 7.22 1.06 13.61
CA VAL A 27 7.91 -0.20 13.92
C VAL A 27 8.84 -0.58 12.77
N ASN A 28 10.15 -0.46 13.02
CA ASN A 28 11.20 -0.96 12.14
C ASN A 28 11.32 -2.47 12.32
N ALA A 29 10.69 -3.22 11.44
CA ALA A 29 10.50 -4.65 11.57
C ALA A 29 11.30 -5.39 10.50
N ASN A 30 12.39 -5.98 10.90
CA ASN A 30 13.23 -6.80 10.03
C ASN A 30 12.43 -7.92 9.33
N VAL A 31 12.97 -8.42 8.22
CA VAL A 31 12.38 -9.56 7.50
C VAL A 31 12.10 -10.73 8.46
N GLY A 32 10.95 -11.39 8.31
CA GLY A 32 10.59 -12.54 9.13
C GLY A 32 10.37 -12.29 10.62
N SER A 33 10.25 -11.04 11.06
CA SER A 33 10.07 -10.68 12.48
C SER A 33 8.62 -10.74 12.98
N GLY A 34 7.66 -11.13 12.14
CA GLY A 34 6.25 -11.21 12.49
C GLY A 34 5.49 -9.89 12.38
N LYS A 35 5.84 -9.02 11.41
CA LYS A 35 5.16 -7.75 11.11
C LYS A 35 3.63 -7.87 11.15
N THR A 36 3.08 -8.76 10.32
CA THR A 36 1.64 -8.98 10.22
C THR A 36 1.02 -9.47 11.53
N THR A 37 1.74 -10.30 12.30
CA THR A 37 1.30 -10.75 13.61
C THR A 37 1.17 -9.58 14.57
N VAL A 38 2.20 -8.72 14.66
CA VAL A 38 2.18 -7.53 15.52
C VAL A 38 1.04 -6.59 15.13
N LEU A 39 0.81 -6.39 13.82
CA LEU A 39 -0.26 -5.54 13.32
C LEU A 39 -1.65 -6.08 13.73
N ILE A 40 -1.89 -7.37 13.52
CA ILE A 40 -3.16 -8.01 13.89
C ILE A 40 -3.39 -7.96 15.41
N GLU A 41 -2.37 -8.29 16.19
CA GLU A 41 -2.48 -8.24 17.65
C GLU A 41 -2.64 -6.80 18.18
N LYS A 42 -2.08 -5.80 17.46
CA LYS A 42 -2.36 -4.38 17.75
C LYS A 42 -3.83 -4.05 17.55
N VAL A 43 -4.41 -4.42 16.40
CA VAL A 43 -5.83 -4.19 16.10
C VAL A 43 -6.73 -4.87 17.15
N ARG A 44 -6.44 -6.13 17.48
CA ARG A 44 -7.17 -6.84 18.53
C ARG A 44 -7.06 -6.19 19.90
N HIS A 45 -5.85 -5.84 20.31
CA HIS A 45 -5.62 -5.14 21.58
C HIS A 45 -6.43 -3.86 21.67
N LEU A 46 -6.46 -3.07 20.59
CA LEU A 46 -7.26 -1.84 20.54
C LEU A 46 -8.76 -2.14 20.66
N HIS A 47 -9.25 -3.13 19.96
CA HIS A 47 -10.66 -3.50 20.00
C HIS A 47 -11.06 -4.09 21.37
N GLU A 48 -10.41 -5.15 21.81
CA GLU A 48 -10.81 -5.93 22.97
C GLU A 48 -10.45 -5.27 24.30
N LYS A 49 -9.31 -4.57 24.40
CA LYS A 49 -8.81 -3.98 25.64
C LYS A 49 -9.05 -2.49 25.77
N LYS A 50 -8.96 -1.78 24.63
CA LYS A 50 -9.16 -0.33 24.60
C LYS A 50 -10.57 0.06 24.17
N GLN A 51 -11.42 -0.91 23.83
CA GLN A 51 -12.82 -0.71 23.42
C GLN A 51 -12.96 0.23 22.21
N VAL A 52 -11.97 0.25 21.33
CA VAL A 52 -12.03 0.98 20.08
C VAL A 52 -12.78 0.14 19.06
N SER A 53 -13.91 0.62 18.54
CA SER A 53 -14.64 -0.10 17.50
C SER A 53 -13.86 -0.16 16.19
N TYR A 54 -14.04 -1.19 15.39
CA TYR A 54 -13.37 -1.35 14.09
C TYR A 54 -13.65 -0.18 13.14
N GLU A 55 -14.86 0.38 13.17
CA GLU A 55 -15.25 1.57 12.39
C GLU A 55 -14.39 2.81 12.69
N LYS A 56 -13.73 2.85 13.85
CA LYS A 56 -12.82 3.93 14.27
C LYS A 56 -11.36 3.64 13.95
N MET A 57 -11.09 2.59 13.17
CA MET A 57 -9.76 2.20 12.74
C MET A 57 -9.67 2.25 11.21
N ALA A 58 -8.59 2.84 10.69
CA ALA A 58 -8.18 2.67 9.30
C ALA A 58 -6.96 1.73 9.27
N VAL A 59 -7.11 0.53 8.73
CA VAL A 59 -6.04 -0.48 8.60
C VAL A 59 -5.67 -0.62 7.13
N LEU A 60 -4.55 -0.03 6.77
CA LEU A 60 -4.12 0.16 5.39
C LEU A 60 -2.98 -0.78 5.01
N THR A 61 -3.12 -1.44 3.89
CA THR A 61 -2.11 -2.35 3.34
C THR A 61 -1.78 -2.00 1.89
N PHE A 62 -0.69 -2.57 1.39
CA PHE A 62 -0.25 -2.34 0.02
C PHE A 62 -0.96 -3.22 -1.02
N THR A 63 -1.45 -4.40 -0.61
CA THR A 63 -2.09 -5.38 -1.51
C THR A 63 -3.44 -5.86 -0.97
N ASN A 64 -4.36 -6.19 -1.87
CA ASN A 64 -5.65 -6.79 -1.49
C ASN A 64 -5.45 -8.10 -0.73
N LYS A 65 -4.48 -8.94 -1.14
CA LYS A 65 -4.17 -10.19 -0.45
C LYS A 65 -3.81 -9.97 1.03
N ALA A 66 -3.04 -8.94 1.35
CA ALA A 66 -2.70 -8.61 2.74
C ALA A 66 -3.92 -8.09 3.50
N ALA A 67 -4.78 -7.29 2.86
CA ALA A 67 -6.03 -6.84 3.45
C ALA A 67 -6.97 -8.00 3.77
N ASP A 68 -7.14 -8.92 2.83
CA ASP A 68 -7.97 -10.11 2.98
C ASP A 68 -7.43 -11.02 4.11
N GLU A 69 -6.11 -11.20 4.19
CA GLU A 69 -5.46 -11.97 5.27
C GLU A 69 -5.73 -11.36 6.64
N ILE A 70 -5.64 -10.03 6.77
CA ILE A 70 -5.94 -9.35 8.03
C ILE A 70 -7.41 -9.55 8.41
N ALA A 71 -8.34 -9.30 7.49
CA ALA A 71 -9.77 -9.47 7.71
C ALA A 71 -10.11 -10.92 8.11
N GLU A 72 -9.56 -11.92 7.39
CA GLU A 72 -9.77 -13.33 7.70
C GLU A 72 -9.25 -13.70 9.09
N ARG A 73 -8.05 -13.24 9.47
CA ARG A 73 -7.48 -13.55 10.79
C ARG A 73 -8.24 -12.87 11.94
N LEU A 74 -8.84 -11.71 11.71
CA LEU A 74 -9.73 -11.07 12.67
C LEU A 74 -11.03 -11.85 12.81
N SER A 75 -11.67 -12.23 11.71
CA SER A 75 -12.96 -12.96 11.69
C SER A 75 -12.90 -14.37 12.24
N ARG A 76 -11.72 -15.01 12.30
CA ARG A 76 -11.59 -16.38 12.88
C ARG A 76 -11.94 -16.46 14.36
N LYS A 77 -11.92 -15.36 15.08
CA LYS A 77 -12.15 -15.31 16.54
C LYS A 77 -13.40 -14.55 16.93
N GLU A 78 -13.96 -13.78 16.03
CA GLU A 78 -15.13 -12.97 16.26
C GLU A 78 -16.29 -13.45 15.36
N ALA A 79 -17.52 -13.24 15.80
CA ALA A 79 -18.68 -13.44 14.96
C ALA A 79 -18.56 -12.58 13.69
N GLU A 80 -19.18 -12.99 12.59
CA GLU A 80 -19.08 -12.36 11.27
C GLU A 80 -19.01 -10.83 11.34
N LEU A 81 -17.80 -10.29 11.05
CA LEU A 81 -17.59 -8.84 10.92
C LEU A 81 -18.21 -8.38 9.60
N THR A 82 -18.96 -7.32 9.64
CA THR A 82 -19.60 -6.75 8.45
C THR A 82 -18.65 -5.87 7.65
N GLU A 83 -18.92 -5.68 6.36
CA GLU A 83 -18.17 -4.75 5.52
C GLU A 83 -18.27 -3.31 6.02
N GLU A 84 -19.37 -2.94 6.69
CA GLU A 84 -19.55 -1.61 7.29
C GLU A 84 -18.63 -1.40 8.48
N GLU A 85 -18.46 -2.40 9.34
CA GLU A 85 -17.52 -2.34 10.46
C GLU A 85 -16.07 -2.25 9.98
N LEU A 86 -15.74 -2.92 8.88
CA LEU A 86 -14.40 -2.96 8.30
C LEU A 86 -14.21 -1.94 7.16
N TRP A 87 -15.02 -0.86 7.08
CA TRP A 87 -14.93 0.12 5.99
C TRP A 87 -13.53 0.72 5.81
N GLY A 88 -12.79 0.89 6.91
CA GLY A 88 -11.43 1.42 6.93
C GLY A 88 -10.33 0.39 6.68
N PHE A 89 -10.68 -0.91 6.48
CA PHE A 89 -9.71 -1.98 6.28
C PHE A 89 -9.53 -2.27 4.78
N GLY A 90 -8.31 -2.16 4.29
CA GLY A 90 -8.07 -2.43 2.88
C GLY A 90 -6.81 -1.77 2.32
N THR A 91 -6.75 -1.72 0.99
CA THR A 91 -5.71 -0.92 0.32
C THR A 91 -6.05 0.57 0.37
N PHE A 92 -5.06 1.44 0.21
CA PHE A 92 -5.26 2.88 0.14
C PHE A 92 -6.38 3.27 -0.84
N HIS A 93 -6.39 2.66 -2.03
CA HIS A 93 -7.41 2.94 -3.04
C HIS A 93 -8.79 2.41 -2.66
N SER A 94 -8.89 1.23 -2.02
CA SER A 94 -10.19 0.70 -1.61
C SER A 94 -10.81 1.52 -0.49
N VAL A 95 -10.01 2.01 0.45
CA VAL A 95 -10.50 2.89 1.52
C VAL A 95 -10.89 4.26 0.96
N ALA A 96 -10.07 4.84 0.07
CA ALA A 96 -10.43 6.09 -0.63
C ALA A 96 -11.74 5.95 -1.42
N LEU A 97 -11.92 4.83 -2.14
CA LEU A 97 -13.16 4.53 -2.86
C LEU A 97 -14.39 4.50 -1.92
N ARG A 98 -14.29 3.84 -0.75
CA ARG A 98 -15.39 3.79 0.22
C ARG A 98 -15.70 5.16 0.81
N ILE A 99 -14.68 5.98 1.11
CA ILE A 99 -14.87 7.37 1.54
C ILE A 99 -15.61 8.17 0.48
N LEU A 100 -15.18 8.09 -0.79
CA LEU A 100 -15.82 8.80 -1.88
C LEU A 100 -17.28 8.36 -2.07
N ARG A 101 -17.56 7.06 -2.05
CA ARG A 101 -18.94 6.55 -2.17
C ARG A 101 -19.83 6.94 -1.00
N ARG A 102 -19.27 7.17 0.17
CA ARG A 102 -20.03 7.59 1.35
C ARG A 102 -20.35 9.08 1.36
N PHE A 103 -19.41 9.92 0.92
CA PHE A 103 -19.50 11.36 1.14
C PHE A 103 -19.73 12.22 -0.12
N LEU A 104 -19.47 11.69 -1.32
CA LEU A 104 -19.82 12.42 -2.53
C LEU A 104 -21.34 12.56 -2.66
N PRO A 105 -21.84 13.64 -3.31
CA PRO A 105 -23.26 13.85 -3.52
C PRO A 105 -23.87 12.72 -4.35
N GLU A 106 -25.18 12.55 -4.21
CA GLU A 106 -25.96 11.72 -5.11
C GLU A 106 -26.06 12.36 -6.49
N LYS A 107 -26.39 11.56 -7.50
CA LYS A 107 -26.63 12.06 -8.84
C LYS A 107 -27.83 13.00 -8.82
N ALA A 108 -27.69 14.18 -9.42
CA ALA A 108 -28.80 15.10 -9.55
C ALA A 108 -29.92 14.50 -10.43
N GLU A 109 -31.16 14.51 -9.94
CA GLU A 109 -32.31 13.96 -10.65
C GLU A 109 -32.69 14.76 -11.91
N ASP A 110 -32.28 16.04 -11.98
CA ASP A 110 -32.65 16.98 -13.04
C ASP A 110 -31.80 16.89 -14.32
N GLY A 111 -30.85 15.93 -14.38
CA GLY A 111 -30.00 15.73 -15.55
C GLY A 111 -29.00 16.85 -15.82
N THR A 112 -28.79 17.77 -14.87
CA THR A 112 -27.73 18.78 -14.96
C THR A 112 -26.39 18.08 -15.13
N LYS A 113 -25.58 18.53 -16.10
CA LYS A 113 -24.20 18.04 -16.29
C LYS A 113 -23.42 18.45 -15.06
N LEU A 114 -23.03 17.46 -14.27
CA LEU A 114 -22.22 17.68 -13.11
C LEU A 114 -20.85 18.24 -13.54
N GLU A 115 -20.45 19.34 -12.96
CA GLU A 115 -19.07 19.82 -13.03
C GLU A 115 -18.19 19.06 -12.02
N GLU A 116 -18.81 18.34 -11.07
CA GLU A 116 -18.18 17.60 -9.97
C GLU A 116 -18.59 16.13 -10.03
N TRP A 117 -17.79 15.26 -9.44
CA TRP A 117 -18.10 13.84 -9.31
C TRP A 117 -19.26 13.59 -8.32
N ASN A 118 -20.01 12.53 -8.57
CA ASN A 118 -21.02 12.02 -7.66
C ASN A 118 -20.69 10.58 -7.26
N ARG A 119 -21.35 10.04 -6.23
CA ARG A 119 -21.09 8.73 -5.64
C ARG A 119 -21.25 7.53 -6.60
N GLU A 120 -21.95 7.69 -7.74
CA GLU A 120 -22.15 6.65 -8.74
C GLU A 120 -21.00 6.58 -9.78
N PHE A 121 -19.86 7.20 -9.49
CA PHE A 121 -18.74 7.21 -10.43
C PHE A 121 -18.25 5.80 -10.78
N THR A 122 -17.72 5.66 -11.99
CA THR A 122 -17.07 4.44 -12.47
C THR A 122 -15.55 4.58 -12.39
N VAL A 123 -14.89 3.57 -11.83
CA VAL A 123 -13.43 3.50 -11.84
C VAL A 123 -12.96 3.01 -13.18
N ILE A 124 -12.03 3.74 -13.81
CA ILE A 124 -11.49 3.43 -15.12
C ILE A 124 -10.03 2.96 -15.05
N THR A 125 -9.67 2.10 -15.99
CA THR A 125 -8.31 1.60 -16.15
C THR A 125 -7.40 2.63 -16.84
N PRO A 126 -6.06 2.47 -16.77
CA PRO A 126 -5.16 3.29 -17.58
C PRO A 126 -5.40 3.17 -19.09
N GLU A 127 -5.86 2.01 -19.55
CA GLU A 127 -6.22 1.75 -20.92
C GLU A 127 -7.45 2.58 -21.34
N ASP A 128 -8.51 2.62 -20.52
CA ASP A 128 -9.69 3.47 -20.73
C ASP A 128 -9.32 4.96 -20.79
N GLU A 129 -8.42 5.38 -19.88
CA GLU A 129 -7.94 6.77 -19.83
C GLU A 129 -7.15 7.15 -21.09
N MET A 130 -6.33 6.23 -21.62
CA MET A 130 -5.65 6.41 -22.91
C MET A 130 -6.64 6.50 -24.09
N GLU A 131 -7.68 5.67 -24.10
CA GLU A 131 -8.72 5.73 -25.14
C GLU A 131 -9.44 7.07 -25.12
N MET A 132 -9.75 7.61 -23.93
CA MET A 132 -10.32 8.95 -23.79
C MET A 132 -9.39 10.03 -24.36
N VAL A 133 -8.08 9.96 -24.08
CA VAL A 133 -7.08 10.88 -24.65
C VAL A 133 -7.08 10.84 -26.17
N LEU A 134 -7.08 9.64 -26.76
CA LEU A 134 -7.07 9.49 -28.21
C LEU A 134 -8.37 9.97 -28.86
N ALA A 135 -9.53 9.74 -28.24
CA ALA A 135 -10.81 10.24 -28.70
C ALA A 135 -10.85 11.78 -28.69
N ILE A 136 -10.46 12.40 -27.58
CA ILE A 136 -10.37 13.87 -27.46
C ILE A 136 -9.40 14.44 -28.50
N ALA A 137 -8.26 13.80 -28.68
CA ALA A 137 -7.28 14.27 -29.66
C ALA A 137 -7.81 14.21 -31.09
N LYS A 138 -8.53 13.14 -31.44
CA LYS A 138 -9.15 12.95 -32.77
C LYS A 138 -10.24 14.00 -33.02
N GLU A 139 -11.16 14.19 -32.07
CA GLU A 139 -12.26 15.15 -32.18
C GLU A 139 -11.76 16.59 -32.25
N GLY A 140 -10.76 16.95 -31.45
CA GLY A 140 -10.20 18.31 -31.40
C GLY A 140 -9.11 18.58 -32.45
N GLY A 141 -8.74 17.60 -33.30
CA GLY A 141 -7.68 17.75 -34.29
C GLY A 141 -6.27 17.88 -33.68
N TYR A 142 -6.07 17.46 -32.40
CA TYR A 142 -4.79 17.53 -31.73
C TYR A 142 -3.83 16.47 -32.22
N LYS A 143 -2.55 16.85 -32.43
CA LYS A 143 -1.52 15.94 -32.93
C LYS A 143 -0.69 15.38 -31.77
N ILE A 144 -0.86 14.10 -31.47
CA ILE A 144 -0.07 13.37 -30.48
C ILE A 144 0.97 12.52 -31.22
N LYS A 145 2.25 12.78 -30.90
CA LYS A 145 3.38 12.00 -31.42
C LYS A 145 3.61 10.73 -30.60
N TYR A 146 4.21 9.71 -31.20
CA TYR A 146 4.61 8.47 -30.51
C TYR A 146 3.47 7.78 -29.76
N GLN A 147 2.33 7.59 -30.40
CA GLN A 147 1.15 6.94 -29.80
C GLN A 147 1.45 5.51 -29.32
N ASN A 148 2.39 4.81 -29.92
CA ASN A 148 2.88 3.51 -29.47
C ASN A 148 3.57 3.54 -28.09
N ARG A 149 3.90 4.72 -27.58
CA ARG A 149 4.46 4.97 -26.23
C ARG A 149 3.50 5.75 -25.35
N LEU A 150 2.24 5.87 -25.74
CA LEU A 150 1.28 6.72 -25.04
C LEU A 150 1.12 6.31 -23.57
N LYS A 151 1.09 5.00 -23.26
CA LYS A 151 1.01 4.50 -21.87
C LYS A 151 2.11 5.11 -21.00
N LYS A 152 3.36 4.98 -21.40
CA LYS A 152 4.50 5.56 -20.68
C LYS A 152 4.42 7.08 -20.60
N ARG A 153 3.97 7.74 -21.67
CA ARG A 153 3.79 9.19 -21.70
C ARG A 153 2.66 9.66 -20.77
N MET A 154 1.58 8.89 -20.66
CA MET A 154 0.54 9.17 -19.66
C MET A 154 1.11 9.08 -18.23
N GLU A 155 1.88 8.06 -17.94
CA GLU A 155 2.52 7.91 -16.62
C GLU A 155 3.44 9.10 -16.27
N GLU A 156 4.27 9.53 -17.20
CA GLU A 156 5.28 10.58 -16.98
C GLU A 156 4.73 12.00 -17.17
N ASP A 157 4.13 12.28 -18.33
CA ASP A 157 3.70 13.62 -18.73
C ASP A 157 2.41 14.06 -17.99
N TYR A 158 1.46 13.15 -17.77
CA TYR A 158 0.22 13.48 -17.07
C TYR A 158 0.47 13.71 -15.57
N ALA A 159 1.32 12.91 -14.94
CA ALA A 159 1.77 13.17 -13.57
C ALA A 159 2.51 14.52 -13.45
N ALA A 160 3.31 14.88 -14.46
CA ALA A 160 3.99 16.17 -14.51
C ALA A 160 3.00 17.34 -14.72
N TYR A 161 1.99 17.17 -15.57
CA TYR A 161 0.90 18.13 -15.77
C TYR A 161 0.16 18.40 -14.44
N ARG A 162 -0.23 17.37 -13.71
CA ARG A 162 -0.89 17.49 -12.39
C ARG A 162 -0.02 18.19 -11.33
N LYS A 163 1.31 18.16 -11.49
CA LYS A 163 2.26 18.92 -10.67
C LYS A 163 2.49 20.37 -11.18
N GLY A 164 1.67 20.84 -12.13
CA GLY A 164 1.70 22.20 -12.66
C GLY A 164 2.66 22.44 -13.83
N ARG A 165 3.25 21.37 -14.44
CA ARG A 165 4.04 21.54 -15.65
C ARG A 165 3.11 21.86 -16.83
N THR A 166 3.55 22.81 -17.68
CA THR A 166 2.74 23.29 -18.82
C THR A 166 3.15 22.72 -20.17
N GLN A 167 4.28 22.00 -20.23
CA GLN A 167 4.82 21.43 -21.45
C GLN A 167 5.49 20.07 -21.20
N GLY A 168 5.32 19.14 -22.15
CA GLY A 168 5.95 17.84 -22.13
C GLY A 168 7.35 17.83 -22.78
N LYS A 169 7.99 16.65 -22.72
CA LYS A 169 9.28 16.39 -23.38
C LYS A 169 9.17 16.53 -24.91
N TYR A 170 8.03 16.21 -25.47
CA TYR A 170 7.80 16.23 -26.91
C TYR A 170 6.99 17.47 -27.31
N LYS A 171 7.37 18.11 -28.42
CA LYS A 171 6.61 19.25 -28.97
C LYS A 171 5.40 18.70 -29.74
N ASP A 172 4.31 18.43 -29.01
CA ASP A 172 3.01 17.99 -29.53
C ASP A 172 1.88 18.53 -28.65
N ASP A 173 0.62 18.16 -28.96
CA ASP A 173 -0.54 18.73 -28.29
C ASP A 173 -0.98 17.96 -27.03
N LEU A 174 -0.25 16.94 -26.56
CA LEU A 174 -0.68 16.10 -25.45
C LEU A 174 -1.02 16.91 -24.17
N PHE A 175 -0.20 17.89 -23.83
CA PHE A 175 -0.47 18.77 -22.68
C PHE A 175 -1.71 19.64 -22.84
N ARG A 176 -2.15 19.91 -24.08
CA ARG A 176 -3.42 20.63 -24.36
C ARG A 176 -4.63 19.71 -24.22
N VAL A 177 -4.42 18.40 -24.34
CA VAL A 177 -5.47 17.38 -24.18
C VAL A 177 -5.74 17.09 -22.70
N PHE A 178 -4.78 17.19 -21.80
CA PHE A 178 -4.95 16.86 -20.38
C PHE A 178 -6.07 17.66 -19.67
N PRO A 179 -6.20 18.98 -19.81
CA PRO A 179 -7.34 19.71 -19.24
C PRO A 179 -8.70 19.22 -19.77
N LEU A 180 -8.74 18.82 -21.05
CA LEU A 180 -9.95 18.28 -21.66
C LEU A 180 -10.27 16.88 -21.14
N LEU A 181 -9.25 16.07 -20.89
CA LEU A 181 -9.39 14.77 -20.23
C LEU A 181 -9.98 14.89 -18.83
N GLU A 182 -9.44 15.81 -18.02
CA GLU A 182 -9.98 16.07 -16.67
C GLU A 182 -11.46 16.47 -16.72
N LYS A 183 -11.81 17.36 -17.64
CA LYS A 183 -13.20 17.76 -17.86
C LYS A 183 -14.06 16.59 -18.32
N ALA A 184 -13.61 15.81 -19.28
CA ALA A 184 -14.34 14.67 -19.82
C ALA A 184 -14.58 13.58 -18.74
N LYS A 185 -13.58 13.31 -17.89
CA LYS A 185 -13.71 12.37 -16.76
C LYS A 185 -14.83 12.83 -15.81
N ARG A 186 -14.86 14.10 -15.41
CA ARG A 186 -15.91 14.64 -14.55
C ARG A 186 -17.29 14.57 -15.21
N GLN A 187 -17.40 15.00 -16.46
CA GLN A 187 -18.68 14.96 -17.20
C GLN A 187 -19.23 13.55 -17.40
N GLN A 188 -18.36 12.54 -17.50
CA GLN A 188 -18.73 11.13 -17.64
C GLN A 188 -18.76 10.39 -16.29
N ASN A 189 -18.52 11.09 -15.19
CA ASN A 189 -18.42 10.54 -13.85
C ASN A 189 -17.46 9.32 -13.77
N LYS A 190 -16.26 9.48 -14.34
CA LYS A 190 -15.21 8.45 -14.44
C LYS A 190 -13.99 8.88 -13.67
N MET A 191 -13.52 8.06 -12.74
CA MET A 191 -12.30 8.30 -11.94
C MET A 191 -11.22 7.27 -12.28
N SER A 192 -9.99 7.72 -12.52
CA SER A 192 -8.83 6.84 -12.53
C SER A 192 -8.37 6.51 -11.10
N PHE A 193 -7.49 5.51 -10.95
CA PHE A 193 -6.89 5.21 -9.64
C PHE A 193 -6.17 6.42 -9.01
N ALA A 194 -5.57 7.27 -9.85
CA ALA A 194 -4.93 8.49 -9.37
C ALA A 194 -5.94 9.51 -8.84
N ASP A 195 -7.11 9.61 -9.47
CA ASP A 195 -8.20 10.49 -9.01
C ASP A 195 -8.79 10.00 -7.70
N LEU A 196 -9.00 8.68 -7.56
CA LEU A 196 -9.52 8.10 -6.31
C LEU A 196 -8.72 8.54 -5.09
N LEU A 197 -7.40 8.49 -5.18
CA LEU A 197 -6.56 8.82 -4.04
C LEU A 197 -6.49 10.34 -3.80
N GLU A 198 -6.49 11.16 -4.85
CA GLU A 198 -6.47 12.63 -4.73
C GLU A 198 -7.81 13.17 -4.20
N GLU A 199 -8.92 12.77 -4.79
CA GLU A 199 -10.26 13.18 -4.36
C GLU A 199 -10.60 12.57 -2.97
N GLY A 200 -10.23 11.30 -2.76
CA GLY A 200 -10.36 10.66 -1.45
C GLY A 200 -9.59 11.38 -0.35
N THR A 201 -8.40 11.93 -0.67
CA THR A 201 -7.62 12.76 0.25
C THR A 201 -8.34 14.05 0.59
N GLN A 202 -8.91 14.72 -0.41
CA GLN A 202 -9.65 15.96 -0.20
C GLN A 202 -10.90 15.73 0.64
N VAL A 203 -11.71 14.72 0.29
CA VAL A 203 -12.93 14.37 1.02
C VAL A 203 -12.62 13.91 2.45
N ALA A 204 -11.58 13.09 2.64
CA ALA A 204 -11.17 12.66 3.98
C ALA A 204 -10.82 13.84 4.89
N LYS A 205 -10.14 14.84 4.35
CA LYS A 205 -9.78 16.07 5.08
C LYS A 205 -11.03 16.90 5.44
N GLU A 206 -11.99 17.03 4.51
CA GLU A 206 -13.23 17.77 4.73
C GLU A 206 -14.16 17.06 5.72
N GLN A 207 -14.08 15.74 5.81
CA GLN A 207 -14.92 14.89 6.65
C GLN A 207 -14.20 14.33 7.88
N GLU A 208 -13.10 14.93 8.32
CA GLU A 208 -12.29 14.47 9.45
C GLU A 208 -13.15 14.22 10.71
N GLU A 209 -14.01 15.17 11.06
CA GLU A 209 -14.86 15.07 12.26
C GLU A 209 -15.90 13.95 12.15
N VAL A 210 -16.42 13.67 10.94
CA VAL A 210 -17.42 12.62 10.71
C VAL A 210 -16.78 11.24 10.68
N LEU A 211 -15.61 11.14 10.09
CA LEU A 211 -14.80 9.91 10.09
C LEU A 211 -14.39 9.53 11.52
N ASP A 212 -14.03 10.52 12.34
CA ASP A 212 -13.67 10.38 13.77
C ASP A 212 -12.76 9.17 14.03
N LEU A 213 -11.74 8.99 13.19
CA LEU A 213 -10.78 7.90 13.32
C LEU A 213 -9.97 8.04 14.61
N LYS A 214 -9.87 6.96 15.37
CA LYS A 214 -9.03 6.88 16.57
C LYS A 214 -7.65 6.32 16.26
N TRP A 215 -7.56 5.43 15.26
CA TRP A 215 -6.31 4.80 14.87
C TRP A 215 -6.17 4.70 13.36
N ILE A 216 -4.97 4.98 12.88
CA ILE A 216 -4.50 4.65 11.53
C ILE A 216 -3.38 3.63 11.70
N ILE A 217 -3.53 2.47 11.09
CA ILE A 217 -2.60 1.36 11.16
C ILE A 217 -2.16 1.02 9.74
N VAL A 218 -0.85 0.99 9.49
CA VAL A 218 -0.30 0.83 8.12
C VAL A 218 0.70 -0.31 8.08
N ASP A 219 0.50 -1.25 7.16
CA ASP A 219 1.47 -2.31 6.86
C ASP A 219 2.36 -1.92 5.67
N GLU A 220 3.61 -2.45 5.63
CA GLU A 220 4.61 -2.24 4.59
C GLU A 220 4.78 -0.76 4.20
N VAL A 221 4.83 0.10 5.22
CA VAL A 221 4.81 1.56 5.04
C VAL A 221 5.95 2.10 4.18
N GLN A 222 7.08 1.38 4.07
CA GLN A 222 8.21 1.76 3.22
C GLN A 222 7.89 1.76 1.72
N ASP A 223 6.84 1.03 1.30
CA ASP A 223 6.41 0.94 -0.10
C ASP A 223 5.40 2.03 -0.50
N SER A 224 5.02 2.89 0.46
CA SER A 224 4.11 4.01 0.22
C SER A 224 4.72 5.06 -0.72
N ASP A 225 3.87 5.79 -1.42
CA ASP A 225 4.24 6.94 -2.24
C ASP A 225 3.78 8.28 -1.62
N GLU A 226 4.14 9.40 -2.27
CA GLU A 226 3.80 10.73 -1.79
C GLU A 226 2.27 11.00 -1.74
N LYS A 227 1.49 10.39 -2.63
CA LYS A 227 0.02 10.54 -2.63
C LYS A 227 -0.60 9.77 -1.46
N GLN A 228 -0.09 8.57 -1.20
CA GLN A 228 -0.49 7.76 -0.05
C GLN A 228 -0.12 8.44 1.27
N LEU A 229 1.06 9.06 1.34
CA LEU A 229 1.43 9.89 2.51
C LEU A 229 0.44 11.03 2.74
N LYS A 230 0.06 11.77 1.70
CA LYS A 230 -0.95 12.85 1.81
C LYS A 230 -2.31 12.33 2.25
N PHE A 231 -2.68 11.14 1.79
CA PHE A 231 -3.91 10.49 2.22
C PHE A 231 -3.86 10.12 3.72
N LEU A 232 -2.73 9.57 4.20
CA LEU A 232 -2.51 9.32 5.63
C LEU A 232 -2.60 10.62 6.46
N GLU A 233 -1.98 11.69 5.97
CA GLU A 233 -2.05 13.01 6.61
C GLU A 233 -3.49 13.56 6.67
N ALA A 234 -4.30 13.30 5.63
CA ALA A 234 -5.70 13.72 5.58
C ALA A 234 -6.61 12.89 6.49
N LEU A 235 -6.31 11.62 6.69
CA LEU A 235 -7.03 10.75 7.64
C LEU A 235 -6.67 11.05 9.10
N LYS A 236 -5.49 11.65 9.33
CA LYS A 236 -4.97 11.88 10.68
C LYS A 236 -5.53 13.17 11.28
N GLY A 237 -6.59 13.04 12.06
CA GLY A 237 -7.09 14.11 12.91
C GLY A 237 -6.19 14.36 14.14
N THR A 238 -6.55 15.38 14.91
CA THR A 238 -5.79 15.81 16.11
C THR A 238 -5.75 14.76 17.22
N GLN A 239 -6.79 13.92 17.30
CA GLN A 239 -6.94 12.85 18.31
C GLN A 239 -6.63 11.46 17.75
N THR A 240 -6.19 11.36 16.49
CA THR A 240 -5.94 10.10 15.83
C THR A 240 -4.52 9.62 16.10
N HIS A 241 -4.39 8.42 16.64
CA HIS A 241 -3.11 7.73 16.79
C HIS A 241 -2.66 7.13 15.45
N PHE A 242 -1.36 7.08 15.26
CA PHE A 242 -0.74 6.49 14.07
C PHE A 242 0.19 5.35 14.47
N PHE A 243 -0.01 4.19 13.88
CA PHE A 243 0.85 3.02 14.05
C PHE A 243 1.22 2.45 12.68
N ALA A 244 2.50 2.32 12.39
CA ALA A 244 2.91 1.76 11.12
C ALA A 244 4.04 0.75 11.29
N VAL A 245 4.03 -0.28 10.45
CA VAL A 245 5.05 -1.32 10.42
C VAL A 245 5.71 -1.33 9.05
N GLY A 246 7.02 -1.48 9.00
CA GLY A 246 7.75 -1.57 7.74
C GLY A 246 9.19 -1.94 7.93
N ASP A 247 9.87 -2.23 6.82
CA ASP A 247 11.29 -2.52 6.79
C ASP A 247 12.01 -1.59 5.81
N PRO A 248 12.80 -0.63 6.29
CA PRO A 248 13.50 0.31 5.41
C PRO A 248 14.55 -0.35 4.50
N ASN A 249 14.93 -1.60 4.76
CA ASN A 249 15.85 -2.37 3.91
C ASN A 249 15.14 -3.11 2.77
N GLN A 250 13.79 -3.22 2.81
CA GLN A 250 12.99 -3.91 1.79
C GLN A 250 12.36 -2.96 0.75
N VAL A 251 12.91 -1.78 0.54
CA VAL A 251 12.43 -0.83 -0.47
C VAL A 251 12.79 -1.34 -1.87
N ILE A 252 11.89 -2.10 -2.50
CA ILE A 252 12.09 -2.69 -3.84
C ILE A 252 11.39 -1.92 -4.97
N TYR A 253 10.53 -0.95 -4.64
CA TYR A 253 9.76 -0.18 -5.63
C TYR A 253 10.36 1.21 -5.96
N SER A 254 11.63 1.45 -5.65
CA SER A 254 12.33 2.72 -5.95
C SER A 254 12.26 3.14 -7.43
N TRP A 255 12.16 2.18 -8.34
CA TRP A 255 12.00 2.40 -9.78
C TRP A 255 10.64 3.03 -10.18
N ARG A 256 9.63 3.00 -9.31
CA ARG A 256 8.34 3.70 -9.51
C ARG A 256 8.42 5.20 -9.27
N GLY A 257 9.61 5.74 -9.05
CA GLY A 257 9.81 7.17 -8.76
C GLY A 257 9.45 7.55 -7.32
N THR A 258 9.44 6.56 -6.42
CA THR A 258 9.39 6.83 -5.00
C THR A 258 10.63 7.65 -4.63
N GLY A 259 10.42 8.79 -3.99
CA GLY A 259 11.45 9.70 -3.54
C GLY A 259 12.33 9.09 -2.44
N PRO A 260 12.80 9.90 -1.49
CA PRO A 260 13.57 9.42 -0.36
C PRO A 260 12.79 8.32 0.39
N ASN A 261 13.52 7.41 1.03
CA ASN A 261 12.92 6.28 1.76
C ASN A 261 11.72 6.75 2.60
N MET A 262 10.52 6.30 2.21
CA MET A 262 9.26 6.76 2.78
C MET A 262 9.14 6.43 4.27
N PHE A 263 9.81 5.37 4.73
CA PHE A 263 9.88 5.02 6.14
C PHE A 263 10.39 6.19 6.99
N PHE A 264 11.51 6.80 6.59
CA PHE A 264 12.07 7.93 7.32
C PHE A 264 11.27 9.22 7.13
N LEU A 265 10.69 9.42 5.94
CA LEU A 265 9.85 10.57 5.69
C LEU A 265 8.59 10.55 6.58
N ILE A 266 7.94 9.41 6.69
CA ILE A 266 6.76 9.19 7.55
C ILE A 266 7.14 9.35 9.02
N LYS A 267 8.27 8.77 9.47
CA LYS A 267 8.77 8.97 10.83
C LYS A 267 8.85 10.47 11.19
N HIS A 268 9.45 11.25 10.30
CA HIS A 268 9.62 12.69 10.51
C HIS A 268 8.29 13.45 10.46
N ARG A 269 7.44 13.17 9.46
CA ARG A 269 6.16 13.86 9.23
C ARG A 269 5.16 13.65 10.37
N PHE A 270 5.11 12.44 10.92
CA PHE A 270 4.20 12.11 12.02
C PHE A 270 4.84 12.29 13.40
N GLY A 271 6.13 12.61 13.47
CA GLY A 271 6.86 12.69 14.75
C GLY A 271 6.87 11.34 15.48
N ALA A 272 6.96 10.24 14.72
CA ALA A 272 6.74 8.91 15.24
C ALA A 272 7.91 8.42 16.13
N LYS A 273 7.56 7.85 17.31
CA LYS A 273 8.47 7.04 18.11
C LYS A 273 8.84 5.80 17.30
N GLU A 274 10.13 5.46 17.21
CA GLU A 274 10.58 4.26 16.55
C GLU A 274 10.76 3.12 17.54
N LEU A 275 10.16 1.96 17.20
CA LEU A 275 10.41 0.68 17.87
C LEU A 275 11.02 -0.28 16.85
N THR A 276 11.67 -1.35 17.32
CA THR A 276 12.36 -2.30 16.44
C THR A 276 11.93 -3.74 16.74
N LEU A 277 11.73 -4.55 15.69
CA LEU A 277 11.56 -5.99 15.79
C LEU A 277 12.80 -6.69 15.22
N PRO A 278 13.81 -6.98 16.05
CA PRO A 278 15.11 -7.49 15.58
C PRO A 278 15.11 -8.98 15.27
N VAL A 279 14.19 -9.76 15.86
CA VAL A 279 14.21 -11.22 15.84
C VAL A 279 13.53 -11.78 14.60
N ASN A 280 14.24 -12.56 13.80
CA ASN A 280 13.72 -13.29 12.65
C ASN A 280 13.32 -14.73 13.05
N TYR A 281 12.11 -15.13 12.67
CA TYR A 281 11.55 -16.46 12.90
C TYR A 281 11.38 -17.29 11.62
N ARG A 282 11.80 -16.76 10.48
CA ARG A 282 11.57 -17.37 9.17
C ARG A 282 12.77 -18.09 8.62
N SER A 283 13.95 -17.50 8.81
CA SER A 283 15.18 -17.91 8.13
C SER A 283 16.20 -18.46 9.12
N ASP A 284 16.98 -19.43 8.68
CA ASP A 284 18.10 -19.97 9.46
C ASP A 284 19.27 -18.97 9.60
N GLU A 285 20.19 -19.27 10.52
CA GLU A 285 21.31 -18.38 10.83
C GLU A 285 22.27 -18.16 9.65
N VAL A 286 22.43 -19.14 8.75
CA VAL A 286 23.33 -18.99 7.60
C VAL A 286 22.81 -17.95 6.63
N ILE A 287 21.49 -17.94 6.38
CA ILE A 287 20.82 -16.91 5.58
C ILE A 287 20.92 -15.55 6.26
N LEU A 288 20.68 -15.49 7.58
CA LEU A 288 20.72 -14.23 8.33
C LEU A 288 22.13 -13.64 8.42
N GLU A 289 23.16 -14.48 8.57
CA GLU A 289 24.58 -14.04 8.50
C GLU A 289 24.90 -13.39 7.15
N ALA A 290 24.40 -13.96 6.05
CA ALA A 290 24.57 -13.38 4.74
C ALA A 290 23.77 -12.08 4.59
N ALA A 291 22.49 -12.06 4.98
CA ALA A 291 21.62 -10.88 4.91
C ALA A 291 22.18 -9.71 5.72
N ASN A 292 22.70 -9.96 6.93
CA ASN A 292 23.28 -8.93 7.79
C ASN A 292 24.47 -8.18 7.17
N ARG A 293 25.12 -8.75 6.13
CA ARG A 293 26.21 -8.08 5.38
C ARG A 293 25.71 -7.03 4.40
N PHE A 294 24.43 -7.08 4.04
CA PHE A 294 23.81 -6.18 3.06
C PHE A 294 22.90 -5.12 3.71
N LEU A 295 22.65 -5.20 5.01
CA LEU A 295 21.80 -4.24 5.70
C LEU A 295 22.38 -2.83 5.61
N GLN A 296 21.53 -1.86 5.27
CA GLN A 296 21.89 -0.45 5.22
C GLN A 296 21.34 0.32 6.43
N PHE A 297 20.24 -0.13 7.01
CA PHE A 297 19.52 0.54 8.09
C PHE A 297 19.19 -0.45 9.21
N GLY A 298 19.07 0.08 10.43
CA GLY A 298 18.71 -0.71 11.61
C GLY A 298 19.87 -1.50 12.20
N GLY A 299 19.54 -2.29 13.21
CA GLY A 299 20.47 -3.19 13.87
C GLY A 299 20.59 -4.54 13.17
N LYS A 300 21.49 -5.39 13.70
CA LYS A 300 21.63 -6.78 13.26
C LYS A 300 20.31 -7.54 13.41
N ILE A 301 19.97 -8.34 12.39
CA ILE A 301 18.87 -9.31 12.49
C ILE A 301 19.32 -10.44 13.40
N GLU A 302 18.57 -10.71 14.43
CA GLU A 302 18.78 -11.82 15.36
C GLU A 302 18.03 -13.05 14.86
N GLY A 303 18.66 -14.21 14.88
CA GLY A 303 18.03 -15.47 14.47
C GLY A 303 17.37 -16.19 15.64
N SER A 304 16.55 -17.19 15.32
CA SER A 304 15.95 -18.12 16.29
C SER A 304 16.92 -19.22 16.78
N GLY A 305 18.13 -19.25 16.23
CA GLY A 305 19.19 -20.19 16.65
C GLY A 305 19.28 -21.49 15.85
N GLU A 306 18.41 -21.70 14.86
CA GLU A 306 18.50 -22.84 13.94
C GLU A 306 19.57 -22.57 12.86
N ARG A 307 20.52 -23.50 12.71
CA ARG A 307 21.56 -23.40 11.68
C ARG A 307 21.17 -24.24 10.47
N GLY A 308 20.94 -23.56 9.35
CA GLY A 308 20.60 -24.18 8.08
C GLY A 308 21.78 -24.67 7.26
N GLU A 309 21.50 -25.02 6.01
CA GLU A 309 22.48 -25.44 5.02
C GLU A 309 23.26 -24.27 4.44
N LYS A 310 24.37 -24.57 3.78
CA LYS A 310 25.22 -23.56 3.11
C LYS A 310 24.45 -22.93 1.93
N ILE A 311 24.56 -21.62 1.80
CA ILE A 311 24.05 -20.90 0.63
C ILE A 311 24.86 -21.32 -0.60
N LEU A 312 24.18 -21.81 -1.63
CA LEU A 312 24.77 -22.16 -2.91
C LEU A 312 24.66 -20.97 -3.86
N VAL A 313 25.80 -20.46 -4.30
CA VAL A 313 25.87 -19.42 -5.32
C VAL A 313 26.38 -20.02 -6.62
N ARG A 314 25.61 -19.84 -7.69
CA ARG A 314 26.00 -20.26 -9.04
C ARG A 314 25.97 -19.07 -9.98
N ASN A 315 26.94 -19.04 -10.89
CA ASN A 315 27.01 -18.07 -11.97
C ASN A 315 26.84 -18.79 -13.29
N HIS A 316 25.89 -18.36 -14.11
CA HIS A 316 25.62 -18.92 -15.42
C HIS A 316 26.10 -17.96 -16.51
N TYR A 317 26.53 -18.52 -17.64
CA TYR A 317 27.06 -17.73 -18.75
C TYR A 317 25.99 -16.85 -19.41
N ASP A 318 24.79 -17.37 -19.53
CA ASP A 318 23.64 -16.66 -20.10
C ASP A 318 22.32 -17.14 -19.45
N PRO A 319 21.20 -16.41 -19.70
CA PRO A 319 19.88 -16.76 -19.17
C PRO A 319 19.32 -18.11 -19.65
N PHE A 320 19.77 -18.63 -20.81
CA PHE A 320 19.28 -19.92 -21.32
C PHE A 320 19.86 -21.07 -20.50
N ILE A 321 21.19 -21.04 -20.22
CA ILE A 321 21.86 -22.01 -19.36
C ILE A 321 21.32 -21.95 -17.93
N GLU A 322 21.00 -20.75 -17.44
CA GLU A 322 20.34 -20.60 -16.12
C GLU A 322 18.96 -21.26 -16.11
N ALA A 323 18.13 -21.03 -17.13
CA ALA A 323 16.80 -21.63 -17.24
C ALA A 323 16.86 -23.16 -17.38
N GLU A 324 17.83 -23.69 -18.13
CA GLU A 324 18.07 -25.14 -18.26
C GLU A 324 18.43 -25.77 -16.90
N TYR A 325 19.38 -25.17 -16.20
CA TYR A 325 19.75 -25.60 -14.85
C TYR A 325 18.57 -25.59 -13.88
N LEU A 326 17.77 -24.50 -13.86
CA LEU A 326 16.59 -24.40 -13.00
C LEU A 326 15.57 -25.47 -13.33
N THR A 327 15.34 -25.73 -14.63
CA THR A 327 14.40 -26.77 -15.10
C THR A 327 14.80 -28.16 -14.63
N GLU A 328 16.09 -28.48 -14.74
CA GLU A 328 16.62 -29.76 -14.27
C GLU A 328 16.47 -29.85 -12.75
N ARG A 329 16.82 -28.81 -12.01
CA ARG A 329 16.73 -28.80 -10.55
C ARG A 329 15.29 -28.95 -10.06
N ILE A 330 14.35 -28.28 -10.69
CA ILE A 330 12.90 -28.41 -10.40
C ILE A 330 12.45 -29.87 -10.61
N ARG A 331 12.89 -30.49 -11.71
CA ARG A 331 12.58 -31.89 -12.02
C ARG A 331 13.13 -32.84 -10.96
N GLU A 332 14.41 -32.67 -10.58
CA GLU A 332 15.03 -33.47 -9.51
C GLU A 332 14.26 -33.36 -8.19
N LEU A 333 13.87 -32.16 -7.79
CA LEU A 333 13.09 -31.95 -6.56
C LEU A 333 11.71 -32.62 -6.63
N HIS A 334 11.08 -32.55 -7.79
CA HIS A 334 9.80 -33.24 -8.01
C HIS A 334 9.94 -34.75 -7.95
N GLU A 335 10.99 -35.32 -8.56
CA GLU A 335 11.28 -36.77 -8.49
C GLU A 335 11.61 -37.24 -7.07
N GLN A 336 12.14 -36.34 -6.22
CA GLN A 336 12.36 -36.59 -4.78
C GLN A 336 11.06 -36.48 -3.95
N GLY A 337 9.91 -36.17 -4.59
CA GLY A 337 8.59 -36.17 -3.97
C GLY A 337 8.04 -34.77 -3.61
N LEU A 338 8.73 -33.69 -3.96
CA LEU A 338 8.15 -32.34 -3.80
C LEU A 338 7.11 -32.08 -4.90
N PRO A 339 5.87 -31.71 -4.55
CA PRO A 339 4.88 -31.27 -5.53
C PRO A 339 5.30 -29.97 -6.20
N TYR A 340 5.06 -29.83 -7.52
CA TYR A 340 5.39 -28.57 -8.25
C TYR A 340 4.83 -27.29 -7.61
N ARG A 341 3.71 -27.36 -6.91
CA ARG A 341 3.12 -26.20 -6.19
C ARG A 341 3.94 -25.73 -4.98
N GLU A 342 4.92 -26.50 -4.54
CA GLU A 342 5.79 -26.24 -3.39
C GLU A 342 7.23 -25.88 -3.82
N ILE A 343 7.51 -25.88 -5.13
CA ILE A 343 8.75 -25.46 -5.77
C ILE A 343 8.50 -24.10 -6.43
#